data_0c4665e02d8e93921ade46cb6c9b9bf2
#
_entry.id   0c4665e02d8e93921ade46cb6c9b9bf2
#
_cell.length_a   1.000
_cell.length_b   1.000
_cell.length_c   1.000
_cell.angle_alpha   90.00
_cell.angle_beta   90.00
_cell.angle_gamma   90.00
#
_symmetry.space_group_name_H-M   'P 1'
#
loop_
_entity.id
_entity.type
_entity.pdbx_description
1 polymer ?
#
loop_
_entity_poly.entity_id
_entity_poly.type
_entity_poly.pdbx_seq_one_letter_code
_entity_poly.pdbx_strand_id
1 'polypeptide(L)'
;MGVPEGTFYSWRKRYGKVNEHNGWIPRDHWLEDWEKQAILRFHFDHPLEGYRRLTYMMLDTNVAAASASSVYRVLKAAGVLDRHNRKPSQKGKGFNQPSAPHRHWHIDIAYLNIGGTFYYMCSVLDGYSRYIVHWEIRQTMTEQEVETILQRAREKFPGETPRIISDNGPQFIAKDFKEFIRVCGMTHVRTSPYYPQSNGKLERYHRTIKGDCIRPGTPLSLEDARRLVANYVAQYNEIRLHSALGYVAPFDKLRGREADIFAMRDEKLQEARRKRAANRTRAKAIKKCYTESAWAEDRATVGTDPSAVPGLEAEEGVEHGSAPSSPFCFEPNAINPRGSGGLVTQSKQYSL
;
A
#
# COMPACT_ATOMS: atom_id res chain seq x y z
N MET A 1 -48.54 16.06 -27.97
CA MET A 1 -47.25 15.58 -27.53
C MET A 1 -46.97 14.26 -28.25
N GLY A 2 -45.89 14.17 -29.07
CA GLY A 2 -45.60 13.01 -29.93
C GLY A 2 -44.98 11.83 -29.21
N VAL A 3 -45.46 11.42 -28.03
CA VAL A 3 -44.96 10.26 -27.31
C VAL A 3 -45.72 9.03 -27.81
N PRO A 4 -45.01 7.98 -28.31
CA PRO A 4 -45.65 6.73 -28.70
C PRO A 4 -46.47 6.12 -27.53
N GLU A 5 -47.63 5.58 -27.82
CA GLU A 5 -48.56 5.03 -26.82
C GLU A 5 -47.88 3.99 -25.88
N GLY A 6 -47.10 3.08 -26.45
CA GLY A 6 -46.36 2.08 -25.70
C GLY A 6 -45.36 2.69 -24.71
N THR A 7 -44.74 3.84 -25.04
CA THR A 7 -43.84 4.57 -24.15
C THR A 7 -44.59 5.20 -22.98
N PHE A 8 -45.75 5.76 -23.26
CA PHE A 8 -46.64 6.35 -22.22
C PHE A 8 -47.07 5.30 -21.17
N TYR A 9 -47.56 4.14 -21.63
CA TYR A 9 -47.98 3.09 -20.72
C TYR A 9 -46.78 2.50 -19.92
N SER A 10 -45.62 2.40 -20.55
CA SER A 10 -44.39 1.99 -19.88
C SER A 10 -43.97 2.98 -18.77
N TRP A 11 -44.08 4.29 -19.00
CA TRP A 11 -43.83 5.33 -18.00
C TRP A 11 -44.85 5.29 -16.88
N ARG A 12 -46.14 5.17 -17.22
CA ARG A 12 -47.26 5.06 -16.24
C ARG A 12 -47.05 3.85 -15.32
N LYS A 13 -46.65 2.70 -15.85
CA LYS A 13 -46.35 1.49 -15.07
C LYS A 13 -45.18 1.65 -14.12
N ARG A 14 -44.22 2.54 -14.44
CA ARG A 14 -43.03 2.84 -13.65
C ARG A 14 -43.19 4.08 -12.76
N TYR A 15 -44.26 4.82 -12.91
CA TYR A 15 -44.49 6.02 -12.10
C TYR A 15 -44.54 5.68 -10.61
N GLY A 16 -43.76 6.40 -9.80
CA GLY A 16 -43.60 6.14 -8.36
C GLY A 16 -42.67 4.95 -7.98
N LYS A 17 -42.17 4.20 -8.96
CA LYS A 17 -41.18 3.14 -8.70
C LYS A 17 -39.77 3.67 -8.89
N VAL A 18 -38.86 3.23 -8.03
CA VAL A 18 -37.42 3.52 -8.19
C VAL A 18 -36.93 2.99 -9.55
N ASN A 19 -36.27 3.83 -10.31
CA ASN A 19 -35.73 3.44 -11.62
C ASN A 19 -34.59 2.43 -11.46
N GLU A 20 -34.90 1.16 -11.44
CA GLU A 20 -33.94 0.08 -11.28
C GLU A 20 -32.93 -0.01 -12.44
N HIS A 21 -33.27 0.52 -13.62
CA HIS A 21 -32.34 0.50 -14.78
C HIS A 21 -31.14 1.42 -14.62
N ASN A 22 -31.24 2.49 -13.82
CA ASN A 22 -30.15 3.39 -13.49
C ASN A 22 -29.53 3.06 -12.10
N GLY A 23 -30.05 2.05 -11.42
CA GLY A 23 -29.45 1.54 -10.20
C GLY A 23 -28.04 1.04 -10.47
N TRP A 24 -27.12 1.43 -9.62
CA TRP A 24 -25.75 0.95 -9.69
C TRP A 24 -25.74 -0.56 -9.41
N ILE A 25 -25.68 -1.36 -10.48
CA ILE A 25 -25.57 -2.82 -10.34
C ILE A 25 -24.15 -3.15 -9.86
N PRO A 26 -23.99 -3.72 -8.66
CA PRO A 26 -22.67 -4.11 -8.19
C PRO A 26 -21.99 -5.04 -9.19
N ARG A 27 -20.77 -4.67 -9.61
CA ARG A 27 -19.94 -5.52 -10.49
C ARG A 27 -19.05 -6.41 -9.64
N ASP A 28 -18.57 -7.51 -10.19
CA ASP A 28 -17.76 -8.51 -9.48
C ASP A 28 -16.49 -7.96 -8.82
N HIS A 29 -15.97 -6.83 -9.32
CA HIS A 29 -14.81 -6.16 -8.75
C HIS A 29 -15.16 -5.13 -7.65
N TRP A 30 -16.44 -4.91 -7.33
CA TRP A 30 -16.82 -4.00 -6.27
C TRP A 30 -16.65 -4.65 -4.91
N LEU A 31 -16.07 -3.87 -3.99
CA LEU A 31 -15.77 -4.31 -2.65
C LEU A 31 -17.04 -4.42 -1.80
N GLU A 32 -17.06 -5.39 -0.93
CA GLU A 32 -18.05 -5.53 0.14
C GLU A 32 -17.77 -4.51 1.25
N ASP A 33 -18.77 -4.22 2.09
CA ASP A 33 -18.63 -3.17 3.11
C ASP A 33 -17.58 -3.52 4.16
N TRP A 34 -17.48 -4.77 4.55
CA TRP A 34 -16.42 -5.22 5.46
C TRP A 34 -15.00 -5.02 4.86
N GLU A 35 -14.82 -5.21 3.54
CA GLU A 35 -13.56 -4.97 2.87
C GLU A 35 -13.20 -3.48 2.88
N LYS A 36 -14.19 -2.60 2.68
CA LYS A 36 -14.01 -1.14 2.76
C LYS A 36 -13.58 -0.73 4.17
N GLN A 37 -14.23 -1.29 5.20
CA GLN A 37 -13.87 -1.03 6.60
C GLN A 37 -12.46 -1.54 6.93
N ALA A 38 -12.09 -2.73 6.46
CA ALA A 38 -10.76 -3.28 6.63
C ALA A 38 -9.67 -2.39 6.00
N ILE A 39 -9.92 -1.86 4.79
CA ILE A 39 -9.02 -0.93 4.10
C ILE A 39 -8.83 0.36 4.91
N LEU A 40 -9.91 0.94 5.44
CA LEU A 40 -9.85 2.16 6.24
C LEU A 40 -9.07 1.92 7.54
N ARG A 41 -9.38 0.85 8.28
CA ARG A 41 -8.66 0.48 9.51
C ARG A 41 -7.17 0.31 9.23
N PHE A 42 -6.81 -0.45 8.20
CA PHE A 42 -5.41 -0.70 7.85
C PHE A 42 -4.68 0.59 7.47
N HIS A 43 -5.35 1.56 6.85
CA HIS A 43 -4.77 2.86 6.55
C HIS A 43 -4.46 3.66 7.82
N PHE A 44 -5.35 3.65 8.82
CA PHE A 44 -5.11 4.33 10.10
C PHE A 44 -3.97 3.69 10.90
N ASP A 45 -3.80 2.36 10.81
CA ASP A 45 -2.69 1.65 11.42
C ASP A 45 -1.33 1.93 10.71
N HIS A 46 -1.38 2.37 9.44
CA HIS A 46 -0.20 2.63 8.62
C HIS A 46 -0.26 4.01 7.93
N PRO A 47 -0.33 5.12 8.68
CA PRO A 47 -0.62 6.46 8.12
C PRO A 47 0.47 7.00 7.20
N LEU A 48 1.71 6.51 7.33
CA LEU A 48 2.84 6.96 6.51
C LEU A 48 2.93 6.25 5.15
N GLU A 49 2.08 5.23 4.93
CA GLU A 49 2.16 4.42 3.72
C GLU A 49 1.20 4.92 2.63
N GLY A 50 1.73 5.10 1.42
CA GLY A 50 0.90 5.49 0.28
C GLY A 50 -0.03 4.35 -0.16
N TYR A 51 -1.24 4.68 -0.63
CA TYR A 51 -2.30 3.73 -0.98
C TYR A 51 -1.86 2.53 -1.83
N ARG A 52 -0.91 2.71 -2.77
CA ARG A 52 -0.42 1.61 -3.61
C ARG A 52 0.37 0.59 -2.79
N ARG A 53 1.28 1.04 -1.91
CA ARG A 53 2.04 0.14 -1.04
C ARG A 53 1.11 -0.55 -0.05
N LEU A 54 0.20 0.21 0.53
CA LEU A 54 -0.83 -0.26 1.44
C LEU A 54 -1.68 -1.38 0.81
N THR A 55 -2.03 -1.26 -0.49
CA THR A 55 -2.73 -2.31 -1.24
C THR A 55 -1.98 -3.64 -1.21
N TYR A 56 -0.69 -3.62 -1.51
CA TYR A 56 0.09 -4.85 -1.56
C TYR A 56 0.39 -5.40 -0.16
N MET A 57 0.57 -4.53 0.84
CA MET A 57 0.68 -4.95 2.23
C MET A 57 -0.57 -5.70 2.70
N MET A 58 -1.77 -5.16 2.46
CA MET A 58 -3.03 -5.83 2.79
C MET A 58 -3.19 -7.16 2.07
N LEU A 59 -2.79 -7.23 0.80
CA LEU A 59 -2.87 -8.43 -0.02
C LEU A 59 -1.91 -9.52 0.50
N ASP A 60 -0.70 -9.15 0.89
CA ASP A 60 0.30 -10.07 1.43
C ASP A 60 -0.08 -10.58 2.83
N THR A 61 -0.68 -9.73 3.67
CA THR A 61 -1.15 -10.08 5.03
C THR A 61 -2.58 -10.64 5.08
N ASN A 62 -3.22 -10.88 3.93
CA ASN A 62 -4.59 -11.40 3.82
C ASN A 62 -5.68 -10.54 4.52
N VAL A 63 -5.46 -9.24 4.65
CA VAL A 63 -6.44 -8.31 5.24
C VAL A 63 -7.57 -8.01 4.26
N ALA A 64 -7.23 -7.66 3.03
CA ALA A 64 -8.19 -7.44 1.95
C ALA A 64 -7.53 -7.65 0.58
N ALA A 65 -8.21 -8.36 -0.31
CA ALA A 65 -7.76 -8.60 -1.68
C ALA A 65 -8.48 -7.68 -2.67
N ALA A 66 -7.88 -6.51 -2.90
CA ALA A 66 -8.43 -5.46 -3.76
C ALA A 66 -7.37 -4.90 -4.71
N SER A 67 -7.81 -4.33 -5.84
CA SER A 67 -6.90 -3.61 -6.73
C SER A 67 -6.51 -2.24 -6.14
N ALA A 68 -5.34 -1.72 -6.50
CA ALA A 68 -4.90 -0.40 -6.06
C ALA A 68 -5.88 0.73 -6.45
N SER A 69 -6.59 0.57 -7.57
CA SER A 69 -7.64 1.52 -7.98
C SER A 69 -8.85 1.47 -7.08
N SER A 70 -9.21 0.29 -6.56
CA SER A 70 -10.33 0.13 -5.63
C SER A 70 -9.99 0.70 -4.25
N VAL A 71 -8.79 0.40 -3.74
CA VAL A 71 -8.26 0.98 -2.49
C VAL A 71 -8.23 2.51 -2.58
N TYR A 72 -7.72 3.08 -3.68
CA TYR A 72 -7.72 4.52 -3.90
C TYR A 72 -9.12 5.13 -3.81
N ARG A 73 -10.14 4.49 -4.44
CA ARG A 73 -11.52 5.01 -4.42
C ARG A 73 -12.11 4.99 -3.02
N VAL A 74 -11.87 3.93 -2.24
CA VAL A 74 -12.32 3.84 -0.84
C VAL A 74 -11.69 4.95 0.00
N LEU A 75 -10.37 5.09 -0.02
CA LEU A 75 -9.67 6.11 0.75
C LEU A 75 -10.02 7.53 0.31
N LYS A 76 -10.23 7.76 -1.01
CA LYS A 76 -10.68 9.04 -1.53
C LYS A 76 -12.09 9.38 -1.07
N ALA A 77 -13.02 8.42 -1.10
CA ALA A 77 -14.40 8.62 -0.65
C ALA A 77 -14.47 8.94 0.86
N ALA A 78 -13.56 8.36 1.65
CA ALA A 78 -13.43 8.66 3.08
C ALA A 78 -12.67 9.98 3.38
N GLY A 79 -12.15 10.68 2.36
CA GLY A 79 -11.46 11.96 2.55
C GLY A 79 -10.06 11.87 3.20
N VAL A 80 -9.51 10.66 3.35
CA VAL A 80 -8.23 10.43 4.06
C VAL A 80 -6.98 10.51 3.17
N LEU A 81 -7.14 10.85 1.90
CA LEU A 81 -6.01 11.04 0.97
C LEU A 81 -5.63 12.52 0.88
N ASP A 82 -4.45 12.85 1.37
CA ASP A 82 -3.86 14.17 1.20
C ASP A 82 -3.56 14.47 -0.27
N ARG A 83 -3.93 15.66 -0.72
CA ARG A 83 -3.58 16.17 -2.04
C ARG A 83 -2.15 16.68 -2.02
N HIS A 84 -1.18 15.80 -2.17
CA HIS A 84 0.18 16.24 -2.44
C HIS A 84 0.33 16.63 -3.91
N ASN A 85 0.48 17.92 -4.19
CA ASN A 85 0.90 18.44 -5.48
C ASN A 85 2.38 18.02 -5.74
N ARG A 86 2.58 16.78 -6.18
CA ARG A 86 3.90 16.33 -6.61
C ARG A 86 4.17 16.87 -8.00
N LYS A 87 5.26 17.63 -8.15
CA LYS A 87 5.77 17.99 -9.47
C LYS A 87 6.02 16.71 -10.27
N PRO A 88 5.62 16.66 -11.56
CA PRO A 88 5.89 15.49 -12.39
C PRO A 88 7.40 15.24 -12.46
N SER A 89 7.81 13.99 -12.27
CA SER A 89 9.22 13.60 -12.39
C SER A 89 9.60 13.59 -13.86
N GLN A 90 10.57 14.42 -14.24
CA GLN A 90 11.20 14.32 -15.55
C GLN A 90 12.07 13.06 -15.60
N LYS A 91 11.59 12.02 -16.27
CA LYS A 91 12.38 10.82 -16.53
C LYS A 91 13.30 11.11 -17.71
N GLY A 92 14.60 11.23 -17.46
CA GLY A 92 15.60 11.18 -18.52
C GLY A 92 15.67 9.80 -19.17
N LYS A 93 16.26 9.70 -20.37
CA LYS A 93 16.62 8.42 -21.01
C LYS A 93 17.61 7.72 -20.08
N GLY A 94 17.18 6.64 -19.44
CA GLY A 94 17.86 6.07 -18.29
C GLY A 94 19.18 5.37 -18.61
N PHE A 95 20.04 5.31 -17.62
CA PHE A 95 21.19 4.41 -17.52
C PHE A 95 20.73 2.94 -17.72
N ASN A 96 21.56 2.13 -18.41
CA ASN A 96 21.29 0.70 -18.55
C ASN A 96 21.08 0.05 -17.20
N GLN A 97 19.86 -0.43 -16.95
CA GLN A 97 19.54 -1.07 -15.69
C GLN A 97 20.18 -2.46 -15.64
N PRO A 98 20.75 -2.89 -14.50
CA PRO A 98 21.26 -4.24 -14.36
C PRO A 98 20.13 -5.26 -14.52
N SER A 99 20.41 -6.35 -15.21
CA SER A 99 19.46 -7.42 -15.50
C SER A 99 19.44 -8.54 -14.45
N ALA A 100 20.43 -8.55 -13.56
CA ALA A 100 20.61 -9.56 -12.51
C ALA A 100 21.19 -8.94 -11.23
N PRO A 101 21.03 -9.62 -10.08
CA PRO A 101 21.67 -9.23 -8.83
C PRO A 101 23.18 -9.12 -8.97
N HIS A 102 23.79 -8.30 -8.15
CA HIS A 102 25.26 -8.13 -8.02
C HIS A 102 26.00 -7.73 -9.31
N ARG A 103 25.29 -7.38 -10.40
CA ARG A 103 25.93 -6.83 -11.60
C ARG A 103 26.43 -5.41 -11.39
N HIS A 104 25.68 -4.59 -10.67
CA HIS A 104 26.04 -3.20 -10.37
C HIS A 104 25.79 -2.92 -8.88
N TRP A 105 26.85 -2.49 -8.19
CA TRP A 105 26.71 -1.90 -6.86
C TRP A 105 26.92 -0.40 -6.93
N HIS A 106 25.99 0.33 -6.40
CA HIS A 106 26.10 1.78 -6.23
C HIS A 106 26.67 2.06 -4.85
N ILE A 107 27.69 2.93 -4.78
CA ILE A 107 28.27 3.40 -3.52
C ILE A 107 28.18 4.91 -3.45
N ASP A 108 27.85 5.44 -2.28
CA ASP A 108 27.70 6.88 -2.06
C ASP A 108 27.82 7.21 -0.58
N ILE A 109 28.25 8.45 -0.30
CA ILE A 109 28.45 8.97 1.05
C ILE A 109 27.45 10.06 1.31
N ALA A 110 26.67 9.92 2.39
CA ALA A 110 25.72 10.92 2.83
C ALA A 110 26.11 11.51 4.19
N TYR A 111 25.89 12.79 4.37
CA TYR A 111 26.05 13.45 5.66
C TYR A 111 24.80 13.25 6.51
N LEU A 112 24.99 12.85 7.78
CA LEU A 112 23.96 12.77 8.80
C LEU A 112 24.25 13.76 9.91
N ASN A 113 23.30 14.59 10.27
CA ASN A 113 23.38 15.43 11.45
C ASN A 113 22.78 14.67 12.65
N ILE A 114 23.59 14.43 13.67
CA ILE A 114 23.25 13.70 14.88
C ILE A 114 23.65 14.57 16.06
N GLY A 115 22.68 15.07 16.83
CA GLY A 115 22.96 15.93 17.98
C GLY A 115 23.76 17.19 17.66
N GLY A 116 23.62 17.75 16.44
CA GLY A 116 24.37 18.93 16.00
C GLY A 116 25.73 18.61 15.37
N THR A 117 26.20 17.37 15.43
CA THR A 117 27.45 16.92 14.81
C THR A 117 27.21 16.19 13.49
N PHE A 118 28.04 16.47 12.50
CA PHE A 118 27.96 15.80 11.20
C PHE A 118 28.79 14.52 11.18
N TYR A 119 28.15 13.44 10.76
CA TYR A 119 28.75 12.12 10.52
C TYR A 119 28.57 11.73 9.06
N TYR A 120 29.39 10.79 8.62
CA TYR A 120 29.39 10.26 7.27
C TYR A 120 28.72 8.89 7.26
N MET A 121 27.72 8.71 6.42
CA MET A 121 27.12 7.40 6.15
C MET A 121 27.51 6.97 4.75
N CYS A 122 28.31 5.92 4.64
CA CYS A 122 28.58 5.24 3.38
C CYS A 122 27.62 4.07 3.22
N SER A 123 27.02 3.93 2.04
CA SER A 123 26.08 2.86 1.71
C SER A 123 26.42 2.20 0.40
N VAL A 124 26.32 0.88 0.36
CA VAL A 124 26.47 0.04 -0.84
C VAL A 124 25.13 -0.58 -1.16
N LEU A 125 24.57 -0.27 -2.34
CA LEU A 125 23.25 -0.70 -2.79
C LEU A 125 23.37 -1.53 -4.06
N ASP A 126 22.73 -2.70 -4.11
CA ASP A 126 22.57 -3.46 -5.34
C ASP A 126 21.63 -2.77 -6.31
N GLY A 127 22.11 -2.50 -7.51
CA GLY A 127 21.39 -1.74 -8.52
C GLY A 127 20.17 -2.44 -9.08
N TYR A 128 20.10 -3.78 -9.03
CA TYR A 128 18.99 -4.58 -9.50
C TYR A 128 17.87 -4.67 -8.48
N SER A 129 18.19 -5.19 -7.30
CA SER A 129 17.23 -5.47 -6.24
C SER A 129 16.92 -4.29 -5.32
N ARG A 130 17.74 -3.24 -5.34
CA ARG A 130 17.72 -2.12 -4.35
C ARG A 130 18.09 -2.58 -2.95
N TYR A 131 18.60 -3.76 -2.77
CA TYR A 131 19.07 -4.30 -1.50
C TYR A 131 20.28 -3.50 -1.00
N ILE A 132 20.26 -3.11 0.27
CA ILE A 132 21.43 -2.50 0.92
C ILE A 132 22.38 -3.62 1.32
N VAL A 133 23.45 -3.77 0.54
CA VAL A 133 24.49 -4.81 0.72
C VAL A 133 25.26 -4.56 2.00
N HIS A 134 25.70 -3.31 2.19
CA HIS A 134 26.41 -2.88 3.39
C HIS A 134 26.25 -1.38 3.63
N TRP A 135 26.43 -0.95 4.87
CA TRP A 135 26.45 0.45 5.26
C TRP A 135 27.26 0.64 6.55
N GLU A 136 27.85 1.81 6.71
CA GLU A 136 28.50 2.22 7.97
C GLU A 136 28.32 3.71 8.20
N ILE A 137 28.29 4.11 9.49
CA ILE A 137 28.31 5.50 9.93
C ILE A 137 29.60 5.73 10.69
N ARG A 138 30.38 6.74 10.28
CA ARG A 138 31.69 7.07 10.86
C ARG A 138 31.84 8.56 11.06
N GLN A 139 32.80 8.97 11.90
CA GLN A 139 33.16 10.37 12.12
C GLN A 139 33.95 10.95 10.94
N THR A 140 34.75 10.12 10.31
CA THR A 140 35.54 10.41 9.11
C THR A 140 35.13 9.46 7.99
N MET A 141 35.49 9.81 6.77
CA MET A 141 35.28 8.93 5.61
C MET A 141 36.43 9.12 4.64
N THR A 142 37.54 8.50 5.00
CA THR A 142 38.76 8.45 4.18
C THR A 142 38.63 7.41 3.08
N GLU A 143 39.56 7.38 2.15
CA GLU A 143 39.64 6.37 1.11
C GLU A 143 39.74 4.95 1.68
N GLN A 144 40.62 4.73 2.65
CA GLN A 144 40.83 3.43 3.33
C GLN A 144 39.55 2.94 4.04
N GLU A 145 38.78 3.88 4.61
CA GLU A 145 37.49 3.54 5.22
C GLU A 145 36.48 3.08 4.18
N VAL A 146 36.45 3.70 3.01
CA VAL A 146 35.59 3.29 1.90
C VAL A 146 35.99 1.92 1.35
N GLU A 147 37.29 1.66 1.21
CA GLU A 147 37.81 0.35 0.83
C GLU A 147 37.42 -0.74 1.82
N THR A 148 37.55 -0.46 3.12
CA THR A 148 37.14 -1.37 4.20
C THR A 148 35.64 -1.68 4.13
N ILE A 149 34.81 -0.67 3.89
CA ILE A 149 33.36 -0.82 3.76
C ILE A 149 33.02 -1.69 2.55
N LEU A 150 33.68 -1.45 1.42
CA LEU A 150 33.45 -2.23 0.21
C LEU A 150 33.98 -3.68 0.35
N GLN A 151 35.10 -3.87 1.05
CA GLN A 151 35.60 -5.21 1.38
C GLN A 151 34.60 -5.99 2.24
N ARG A 152 34.03 -5.38 3.29
CA ARG A 152 32.97 -5.98 4.10
C ARG A 152 31.68 -6.28 3.31
N ALA A 153 31.36 -5.45 2.33
CA ALA A 153 30.26 -5.73 1.41
C ALA A 153 30.52 -7.00 0.58
N ARG A 154 31.74 -7.18 0.08
CA ARG A 154 32.16 -8.38 -0.68
C ARG A 154 32.17 -9.66 0.17
N GLU A 155 32.57 -9.56 1.44
CA GLU A 155 32.57 -10.70 2.36
C GLU A 155 31.18 -11.29 2.59
N LYS A 156 30.12 -10.48 2.45
CA LYS A 156 28.74 -10.96 2.51
C LYS A 156 28.28 -11.72 1.27
N PHE A 157 28.93 -11.47 0.14
CA PHE A 157 28.64 -12.10 -1.16
C PHE A 157 29.93 -12.52 -1.83
N PRO A 158 30.58 -13.58 -1.31
CA PRO A 158 31.85 -14.06 -1.84
C PRO A 158 31.68 -14.59 -3.27
N GLY A 159 32.64 -14.28 -4.12
CA GLY A 159 32.61 -14.67 -5.53
C GLY A 159 31.93 -13.65 -6.48
N GLU A 160 31.22 -12.65 -5.95
CA GLU A 160 30.65 -11.61 -6.80
C GLU A 160 31.67 -10.52 -7.14
N THR A 161 31.70 -10.12 -8.40
CA THR A 161 32.59 -9.07 -8.94
C THR A 161 31.75 -7.96 -9.60
N PRO A 162 31.04 -7.17 -8.81
CA PRO A 162 30.14 -6.15 -9.32
C PRO A 162 30.89 -5.00 -10.00
N ARG A 163 30.20 -4.33 -10.91
CA ARG A 163 30.61 -3.01 -11.36
C ARG A 163 30.24 -2.00 -10.28
N ILE A 164 31.23 -1.30 -9.73
CA ILE A 164 31.05 -0.25 -8.74
C ILE A 164 30.71 1.06 -9.44
N ILE A 165 29.61 1.67 -9.04
CA ILE A 165 29.14 2.97 -9.55
C ILE A 165 29.17 3.97 -8.40
N SER A 166 30.00 5.01 -8.51
CA SER A 166 30.12 6.09 -7.54
C SER A 166 29.94 7.46 -8.18
N ASP A 167 29.83 8.49 -7.38
CA ASP A 167 30.03 9.85 -7.81
C ASP A 167 31.53 10.17 -8.01
N ASN A 168 31.86 11.47 -8.16
CA ASN A 168 33.24 11.96 -8.30
C ASN A 168 33.82 12.45 -6.95
N GLY A 169 33.36 11.92 -5.82
CA GLY A 169 33.93 12.24 -4.53
C GLY A 169 35.44 11.95 -4.45
N PRO A 170 36.22 12.74 -3.68
CA PRO A 170 37.68 12.57 -3.61
C PRO A 170 38.10 11.15 -3.23
N GLN A 171 37.35 10.47 -2.38
CA GLN A 171 37.61 9.09 -1.94
C GLN A 171 37.55 8.07 -3.09
N PHE A 172 36.69 8.33 -4.10
CA PHE A 172 36.46 7.43 -5.24
C PHE A 172 37.40 7.69 -6.44
N ILE A 173 38.08 8.86 -6.47
CA ILE A 173 39.02 9.18 -7.53
C ILE A 173 40.47 8.86 -7.18
N ALA A 174 40.75 8.56 -5.93
CA ALA A 174 42.04 8.25 -5.41
C ALA A 174 42.69 7.03 -6.12
N LYS A 175 44.04 6.98 -6.12
CA LYS A 175 44.78 5.94 -6.84
C LYS A 175 44.63 4.58 -6.16
N ASP A 176 44.68 4.57 -4.83
CA ASP A 176 44.64 3.35 -4.02
C ASP A 176 43.26 2.69 -4.13
N PHE A 177 42.18 3.48 -4.12
CA PHE A 177 40.85 2.95 -4.36
C PHE A 177 40.70 2.27 -5.74
N LYS A 178 41.28 2.87 -6.79
CA LYS A 178 41.26 2.25 -8.14
C LYS A 178 42.07 0.96 -8.17
N GLU A 179 43.21 0.93 -7.51
CA GLU A 179 44.05 -0.27 -7.43
C GLU A 179 43.33 -1.36 -6.62
N PHE A 180 42.74 -1.01 -5.48
CA PHE A 180 41.90 -1.93 -4.71
C PHE A 180 40.79 -2.56 -5.57
N ILE A 181 40.03 -1.74 -6.32
CA ILE A 181 38.98 -2.23 -7.23
C ILE A 181 39.55 -3.21 -8.25
N ARG A 182 40.73 -2.89 -8.86
CA ARG A 182 41.41 -3.73 -9.85
C ARG A 182 41.86 -5.07 -9.25
N VAL A 183 42.50 -5.04 -8.11
CA VAL A 183 42.98 -6.25 -7.40
C VAL A 183 41.81 -7.14 -7.01
N CYS A 184 40.66 -6.56 -6.67
CA CYS A 184 39.43 -7.28 -6.36
C CYS A 184 38.69 -7.83 -7.59
N GLY A 185 39.20 -7.66 -8.81
CA GLY A 185 38.57 -8.12 -10.04
C GLY A 185 37.26 -7.36 -10.40
N MET A 186 37.03 -6.22 -9.74
CA MET A 186 35.86 -5.38 -9.99
C MET A 186 36.13 -4.31 -11.05
N THR A 187 35.09 -3.66 -11.54
CA THR A 187 35.22 -2.50 -12.42
C THR A 187 34.61 -1.27 -11.76
N HIS A 188 35.21 -0.09 -11.98
CA HIS A 188 34.72 1.15 -11.43
C HIS A 188 34.23 2.07 -12.55
N VAL A 189 33.00 2.58 -12.39
CA VAL A 189 32.39 3.57 -13.28
C VAL A 189 31.99 4.77 -12.44
N ARG A 190 32.55 5.91 -12.76
CA ARG A 190 32.18 7.19 -12.15
C ARG A 190 31.01 7.81 -12.92
N THR A 191 30.07 8.39 -12.20
CA THR A 191 28.99 9.13 -12.83
C THR A 191 29.55 10.40 -13.49
N SER A 192 29.11 10.66 -14.73
CA SER A 192 29.46 11.93 -15.39
C SER A 192 28.80 13.10 -14.65
N PRO A 193 29.49 14.26 -14.52
CA PRO A 193 28.90 15.45 -13.91
C PRO A 193 27.57 15.89 -14.54
N TYR A 194 27.36 15.55 -15.81
CA TYR A 194 26.14 15.86 -16.56
C TYR A 194 25.07 14.76 -16.51
N TYR A 195 25.33 13.62 -15.81
CA TYR A 195 24.42 12.50 -15.68
C TYR A 195 24.24 12.06 -14.21
N PRO A 196 23.70 12.92 -13.36
CA PRO A 196 23.51 12.59 -11.94
C PRO A 196 22.52 11.42 -11.73
N GLN A 197 21.75 11.06 -12.75
CA GLN A 197 20.75 9.99 -12.69
C GLN A 197 21.33 8.59 -12.43
N SER A 198 22.62 8.38 -12.72
CA SER A 198 23.26 7.08 -12.50
C SER A 198 23.35 6.73 -11.01
N ASN A 199 23.49 7.70 -10.10
CA ASN A 199 23.46 7.48 -8.65
C ASN A 199 22.11 7.81 -7.98
N GLY A 200 21.11 8.22 -8.75
CA GLY A 200 19.78 8.58 -8.26
C GLY A 200 19.06 7.50 -7.46
N LYS A 201 19.55 6.26 -7.51
CA LYS A 201 19.07 5.13 -6.69
C LYS A 201 19.46 5.32 -5.23
N LEU A 202 20.74 5.63 -4.97
CA LEU A 202 21.27 5.88 -3.64
C LEU A 202 20.83 7.24 -3.09
N GLU A 203 20.77 8.27 -3.92
CA GLU A 203 20.24 9.56 -3.50
C GLU A 203 18.80 9.45 -2.97
N ARG A 204 17.97 8.66 -3.65
CA ARG A 204 16.61 8.36 -3.18
C ARG A 204 16.62 7.59 -1.87
N TYR A 205 17.49 6.59 -1.74
CA TYR A 205 17.66 5.84 -0.50
C TYR A 205 18.09 6.77 0.65
N HIS A 206 19.12 7.58 0.45
CA HIS A 206 19.60 8.53 1.45
C HIS A 206 18.53 9.55 1.87
N ARG A 207 17.73 10.03 0.93
CA ARG A 207 16.59 10.89 1.25
C ARG A 207 15.55 10.17 2.09
N THR A 208 15.26 8.91 1.75
CA THR A 208 14.28 8.09 2.46
C THR A 208 14.74 7.79 3.88
N ILE A 209 16.00 7.35 4.09
CA ILE A 209 16.51 7.06 5.43
C ILE A 209 16.60 8.32 6.30
N LYS A 210 16.97 9.45 5.73
CA LYS A 210 16.97 10.74 6.45
C LYS A 210 15.55 11.15 6.86
N GLY A 211 14.56 10.94 5.99
CA GLY A 211 13.17 11.32 6.24
C GLY A 211 12.40 10.35 7.13
N ASP A 212 12.60 9.06 6.94
CA ASP A 212 11.78 8.02 7.56
C ASP A 212 12.44 7.43 8.84
N CYS A 213 13.77 7.60 9.01
CA CYS A 213 14.51 7.03 10.13
C CYS A 213 15.18 8.10 10.99
N ILE A 214 16.12 8.88 10.42
CA ILE A 214 16.97 9.78 11.22
C ILE A 214 16.18 10.95 11.81
N ARG A 215 15.35 11.64 11.02
CA ARG A 215 14.58 12.80 11.50
C ARG A 215 13.54 12.42 12.55
N PRO A 216 12.70 11.39 12.34
CA PRO A 216 11.74 10.97 13.37
C PRO A 216 12.39 10.34 14.59
N GLY A 217 13.50 9.60 14.40
CA GLY A 217 14.21 8.90 15.46
C GLY A 217 15.07 9.80 16.33
N THR A 218 15.40 11.02 15.87
CA THR A 218 16.20 12.03 16.60
C THR A 218 17.35 11.44 17.43
N PRO A 219 18.30 10.70 16.81
CA PRO A 219 19.37 10.03 17.55
C PRO A 219 20.24 11.05 18.30
N LEU A 220 20.58 10.74 19.55
CA LEU A 220 21.36 11.60 20.42
C LEU A 220 22.86 11.30 20.37
N SER A 221 23.24 10.11 19.91
CA SER A 221 24.63 9.66 19.79
C SER A 221 24.87 8.89 18.49
N LEU A 222 26.14 8.69 18.16
CA LEU A 222 26.54 7.86 17.02
C LEU A 222 26.06 6.42 17.16
N GLU A 223 26.14 5.84 18.35
CA GLU A 223 25.69 4.47 18.62
C GLU A 223 24.17 4.34 18.51
N ASP A 224 23.43 5.33 18.98
CA ASP A 224 21.98 5.38 18.83
C ASP A 224 21.60 5.47 17.35
N ALA A 225 22.27 6.31 16.58
CA ALA A 225 22.08 6.40 15.14
C ALA A 225 22.38 5.07 14.42
N ARG A 226 23.47 4.38 14.80
CA ARG A 226 23.80 3.06 14.25
C ARG A 226 22.71 2.04 14.52
N ARG A 227 22.16 2.00 15.74
CA ARG A 227 21.07 1.12 16.13
C ARG A 227 19.80 1.40 15.32
N LEU A 228 19.40 2.67 15.21
CA LEU A 228 18.23 3.08 14.43
C LEU A 228 18.37 2.72 12.95
N VAL A 229 19.54 2.99 12.37
CA VAL A 229 19.82 2.67 10.97
C VAL A 229 19.87 1.17 10.75
N ALA A 230 20.41 0.38 11.66
CA ALA A 230 20.43 -1.08 11.56
C ALA A 230 19.00 -1.64 11.46
N ASN A 231 18.12 -1.24 12.37
CA ASN A 231 16.71 -1.65 12.36
C ASN A 231 16.01 -1.21 11.07
N TYR A 232 16.25 0.03 10.66
CA TYR A 232 15.65 0.56 9.44
C TYR A 232 16.13 -0.17 8.18
N VAL A 233 17.42 -0.49 8.06
CA VAL A 233 17.97 -1.22 6.91
C VAL A 233 17.43 -2.65 6.87
N ALA A 234 17.29 -3.31 8.01
CA ALA A 234 16.65 -4.62 8.07
C ALA A 234 15.20 -4.56 7.55
N GLN A 235 14.39 -3.62 8.05
CA GLN A 235 13.03 -3.40 7.53
C GLN A 235 13.00 -3.01 6.05
N TYR A 236 13.92 -2.15 5.61
CA TYR A 236 14.02 -1.72 4.22
C TYR A 236 14.32 -2.89 3.30
N ASN A 237 15.22 -3.76 3.68
CA ASN A 237 15.63 -4.90 2.88
C ASN A 237 14.60 -6.02 2.84
N GLU A 238 13.99 -6.36 3.98
CA GLU A 238 13.20 -7.57 4.15
C GLU A 238 11.69 -7.34 4.05
N ILE A 239 11.20 -6.16 4.47
CA ILE A 239 9.77 -5.92 4.64
C ILE A 239 9.25 -4.82 3.72
N ARG A 240 10.04 -3.75 3.52
CA ARG A 240 9.56 -2.58 2.79
C ARG A 240 9.33 -2.87 1.32
N LEU A 241 8.08 -2.82 0.89
CA LEU A 241 7.70 -2.99 -0.50
C LEU A 241 8.17 -1.79 -1.35
N HIS A 242 8.90 -2.05 -2.42
CA HIS A 242 9.53 -1.01 -3.23
C HIS A 242 8.80 -0.79 -4.56
N SER A 243 8.31 0.42 -4.81
CA SER A 243 7.51 0.72 -6.01
C SER A 243 8.24 0.47 -7.33
N ALA A 244 9.56 0.67 -7.38
CA ALA A 244 10.36 0.41 -8.58
C ALA A 244 10.59 -1.10 -8.85
N LEU A 245 10.26 -1.96 -7.89
CA LEU A 245 10.37 -3.42 -7.97
C LEU A 245 9.00 -4.10 -8.14
N GLY A 246 7.93 -3.33 -8.46
CA GLY A 246 6.58 -3.88 -8.49
C GLY A 246 5.99 -4.15 -7.10
N TYR A 247 6.43 -3.39 -6.09
CA TYR A 247 6.03 -3.58 -4.69
C TYR A 247 6.43 -4.93 -4.10
N VAL A 248 7.66 -5.36 -4.40
CA VAL A 248 8.33 -6.50 -3.77
C VAL A 248 9.41 -5.94 -2.84
N ALA A 249 9.76 -6.68 -1.79
CA ALA A 249 10.86 -6.32 -0.91
C ALA A 249 12.23 -6.50 -1.62
N PRO A 250 13.23 -5.66 -1.34
CA PRO A 250 14.55 -5.79 -1.94
C PRO A 250 15.17 -7.19 -1.80
N PHE A 251 15.01 -7.83 -0.64
CA PHE A 251 15.50 -9.17 -0.38
C PHE A 251 14.83 -10.23 -1.25
N ASP A 252 13.50 -10.13 -1.44
CA ASP A 252 12.76 -11.06 -2.30
C ASP A 252 13.20 -10.92 -3.76
N LYS A 253 13.42 -9.68 -4.21
CA LYS A 253 13.94 -9.41 -5.55
C LYS A 253 15.37 -9.92 -5.72
N LEU A 254 16.23 -9.77 -4.69
CA LEU A 254 17.60 -10.29 -4.69
C LEU A 254 17.61 -11.83 -4.84
N ARG A 255 16.65 -12.50 -4.23
CA ARG A 255 16.49 -13.96 -4.26
C ARG A 255 15.69 -14.48 -5.45
N GLY A 256 15.23 -13.61 -6.35
CA GLY A 256 14.45 -14.00 -7.54
C GLY A 256 13.03 -14.47 -7.26
N ARG A 257 12.47 -14.16 -6.06
CA ARG A 257 11.12 -14.62 -5.63
C ARG A 257 9.99 -13.76 -6.17
N GLU A 258 10.26 -12.74 -6.96
CA GLU A 258 9.24 -11.79 -7.41
C GLU A 258 8.14 -12.45 -8.27
N ALA A 259 8.48 -13.44 -9.10
CA ALA A 259 7.50 -14.13 -9.95
C ALA A 259 6.47 -14.89 -9.10
N ASP A 260 6.92 -15.61 -8.09
CA ASP A 260 6.07 -16.37 -7.17
C ASP A 260 5.15 -15.45 -6.37
N ILE A 261 5.69 -14.31 -5.90
CA ILE A 261 4.91 -13.30 -5.18
C ILE A 261 3.81 -12.71 -6.07
N PHE A 262 4.12 -12.41 -7.34
CA PHE A 262 3.13 -11.88 -8.26
C PHE A 262 2.05 -12.92 -8.57
N ALA A 263 2.41 -14.17 -8.83
CA ALA A 263 1.47 -15.26 -9.08
C ALA A 263 0.52 -15.45 -7.89
N MET A 264 1.05 -15.51 -6.66
CA MET A 264 0.26 -15.63 -5.44
C MET A 264 -0.71 -14.44 -5.24
N ARG A 265 -0.27 -13.22 -5.55
CA ARG A 265 -1.12 -12.02 -5.47
C ARG A 265 -2.26 -12.05 -6.49
N ASP A 266 -1.97 -12.49 -7.71
CA ASP A 266 -2.98 -12.61 -8.77
C ASP A 266 -4.01 -13.68 -8.40
N GLU A 267 -3.60 -14.81 -7.84
CA GLU A 267 -4.49 -15.86 -7.34
C GLU A 267 -5.42 -15.33 -6.25
N LYS A 268 -4.90 -14.64 -5.25
CA LYS A 268 -5.69 -14.01 -4.18
C LYS A 268 -6.73 -13.02 -4.73
N LEU A 269 -6.33 -12.21 -5.72
CA LEU A 269 -7.26 -11.26 -6.36
C LEU A 269 -8.38 -11.98 -7.13
N GLN A 270 -8.05 -13.06 -7.83
CA GLN A 270 -9.04 -13.86 -8.55
C GLN A 270 -10.00 -14.58 -7.59
N GLU A 271 -9.47 -15.16 -6.52
CA GLU A 271 -10.29 -15.82 -5.50
C GLU A 271 -11.26 -14.84 -4.83
N ALA A 272 -10.79 -13.67 -4.46
CA ALA A 272 -11.64 -12.63 -3.86
C ALA A 272 -12.74 -12.17 -4.83
N ARG A 273 -12.45 -12.07 -6.14
CA ARG A 273 -13.48 -11.79 -7.15
C ARG A 273 -14.53 -12.89 -7.24
N ARG A 274 -14.12 -14.16 -7.24
CA ARG A 274 -15.04 -15.32 -7.24
C ARG A 274 -15.94 -15.33 -5.99
N LYS A 275 -15.36 -15.10 -4.80
CA LYS A 275 -16.12 -15.00 -3.54
C LYS A 275 -17.17 -13.89 -3.58
N ARG A 276 -16.79 -12.68 -4.02
CA ARG A 276 -17.75 -11.57 -4.17
C ARG A 276 -18.86 -11.86 -5.17
N ALA A 277 -18.55 -12.51 -6.29
CA ALA A 277 -19.54 -12.91 -7.29
C ALA A 277 -20.53 -13.92 -6.70
N ALA A 278 -20.04 -14.97 -5.99
CA ALA A 278 -20.86 -15.97 -5.34
C ALA A 278 -21.79 -15.36 -4.27
N ASN A 279 -21.26 -14.47 -3.42
CA ASN A 279 -22.04 -13.79 -2.38
C ASN A 279 -23.19 -12.96 -2.98
N ARG A 280 -22.95 -12.26 -4.09
CA ARG A 280 -23.99 -11.49 -4.79
C ARG A 280 -25.05 -12.39 -5.41
N THR A 281 -24.66 -13.50 -6.00
CA THR A 281 -25.62 -14.46 -6.56
C THR A 281 -26.50 -15.03 -5.46
N ARG A 282 -25.92 -15.39 -4.32
CA ARG A 282 -26.66 -15.85 -3.14
C ARG A 282 -27.62 -14.78 -2.60
N ALA A 283 -27.14 -13.54 -2.47
CA ALA A 283 -27.99 -12.40 -2.02
C ALA A 283 -29.16 -12.14 -2.97
N LYS A 284 -28.96 -12.24 -4.30
CA LYS A 284 -30.02 -12.12 -5.29
C LYS A 284 -31.05 -13.25 -5.17
N ALA A 285 -30.59 -14.49 -4.98
CA ALA A 285 -31.48 -15.64 -4.81
C ALA A 285 -32.34 -15.50 -3.55
N ILE A 286 -31.75 -15.08 -2.43
CA ILE A 286 -32.46 -14.82 -1.18
C ILE A 286 -33.51 -13.70 -1.39
N LYS A 287 -33.12 -12.57 -2.01
CA LYS A 287 -34.07 -11.47 -2.28
C LYS A 287 -35.22 -11.92 -3.17
N LYS A 288 -34.95 -12.75 -4.18
CA LYS A 288 -35.99 -13.30 -5.06
C LYS A 288 -36.96 -14.18 -4.29
N CYS A 289 -36.47 -15.05 -3.42
CA CYS A 289 -37.30 -15.91 -2.58
C CYS A 289 -38.22 -15.10 -1.65
N TYR A 290 -37.70 -14.06 -0.98
CA TYR A 290 -38.52 -13.19 -0.15
C TYR A 290 -39.61 -12.41 -0.96
N THR A 291 -39.26 -11.96 -2.16
CA THR A 291 -40.28 -11.29 -2.99
C THR A 291 -41.38 -12.27 -3.47
N GLU A 292 -41.04 -13.48 -3.81
CA GLU A 292 -42.01 -14.52 -4.23
C GLU A 292 -42.89 -14.96 -3.06
N SER A 293 -42.36 -15.09 -1.82
CA SER A 293 -43.18 -15.39 -0.65
C SER A 293 -44.16 -14.26 -0.28
N ALA A 294 -43.68 -13.01 -0.29
CA ALA A 294 -44.54 -11.84 -0.04
C ALA A 294 -45.69 -11.71 -1.05
N TRP A 295 -45.45 -12.05 -2.33
CA TRP A 295 -46.48 -12.07 -3.35
C TRP A 295 -47.46 -13.25 -3.21
N ALA A 296 -47.04 -14.35 -2.61
CA ALA A 296 -47.90 -15.49 -2.30
C ALA A 296 -48.86 -15.19 -1.15
N GLU A 297 -48.36 -14.49 -0.11
CA GLU A 297 -49.19 -14.02 1.02
C GLU A 297 -50.23 -12.99 0.59
N ASP A 298 -49.87 -12.00 -0.25
CA ASP A 298 -50.84 -11.02 -0.79
C ASP A 298 -51.93 -11.68 -1.65
N ARG A 299 -51.62 -12.76 -2.38
CA ARG A 299 -52.66 -13.50 -3.13
C ARG A 299 -53.58 -14.35 -2.24
N ALA A 300 -53.10 -14.80 -1.10
CA ALA A 300 -53.91 -15.56 -0.15
C ALA A 300 -54.90 -14.66 0.60
N THR A 301 -54.61 -13.39 0.78
CA THR A 301 -55.47 -12.40 1.48
C THR A 301 -56.52 -11.77 0.57
N VAL A 302 -56.40 -11.86 -0.78
CA VAL A 302 -57.38 -11.29 -1.74
C VAL A 302 -58.50 -12.28 -2.11
N GLY A 303 -58.51 -13.49 -1.53
CA GLY A 303 -59.42 -14.58 -1.80
C GLY A 303 -60.67 -14.61 -0.89
N THR A 304 -61.08 -13.57 -0.18
CA THR A 304 -62.34 -13.50 0.55
C THR A 304 -63.37 -12.64 -0.16
N ASP A 305 -64.41 -13.27 -0.54
CA ASP A 305 -65.70 -12.97 -1.12
C ASP A 305 -66.17 -11.47 -1.03
N PRO A 306 -66.57 -10.82 -2.14
CA PRO A 306 -67.08 -9.45 -2.13
C PRO A 306 -68.61 -9.37 -1.87
N SER A 307 -69.20 -10.24 -1.11
CA SER A 307 -70.66 -10.23 -0.89
C SER A 307 -71.11 -10.05 0.58
N ALA A 308 -70.40 -9.25 1.38
CA ALA A 308 -70.91 -8.86 2.69
C ALA A 308 -70.76 -7.34 2.86
N VAL A 309 -71.80 -6.60 2.52
CA VAL A 309 -72.05 -5.20 2.92
C VAL A 309 -72.88 -5.19 4.18
N PRO A 310 -72.41 -4.75 5.34
CA PRO A 310 -73.31 -4.19 6.39
C PRO A 310 -73.25 -2.69 6.40
N GLY A 311 -74.42 -2.10 6.69
CA GLY A 311 -74.82 -0.76 6.58
C GLY A 311 -74.04 0.29 7.35
N LEU A 312 -74.23 1.50 6.87
CA LEU A 312 -73.81 2.76 7.44
C LEU A 312 -74.48 3.02 8.80
N GLU A 313 -73.66 3.28 9.81
CA GLU A 313 -73.99 4.23 10.87
C GLU A 313 -72.83 5.16 11.11
N ALA A 314 -73.18 6.46 11.05
CA ALA A 314 -72.23 7.55 11.25
C ALA A 314 -72.09 7.83 12.76
N GLU A 315 -70.91 7.92 13.27
CA GLU A 315 -70.64 8.74 14.46
C GLU A 315 -69.33 9.54 14.29
N GLU A 316 -69.47 10.81 14.57
CA GLU A 316 -68.46 11.83 14.64
C GLU A 316 -67.55 11.57 15.86
N GLY A 317 -66.21 11.75 15.71
CA GLY A 317 -65.30 11.76 16.85
C GLY A 317 -63.92 12.16 16.42
N VAL A 318 -63.63 13.43 16.57
CA VAL A 318 -62.31 14.03 16.44
C VAL A 318 -61.42 13.56 17.57
N GLU A 319 -60.22 13.04 17.26
CA GLU A 319 -59.04 13.26 18.11
C GLU A 319 -57.76 13.08 17.33
N HIS A 320 -56.89 14.10 17.45
CA HIS A 320 -55.54 14.12 16.98
C HIS A 320 -54.67 13.12 17.73
N GLY A 321 -54.06 12.16 17.06
CA GLY A 321 -53.05 11.24 17.60
C GLY A 321 -51.78 11.28 16.77
N SER A 322 -50.76 11.78 17.40
CA SER A 322 -49.39 11.95 16.96
C SER A 322 -48.75 10.69 16.41
N ALA A 323 -47.97 10.83 15.34
CA ALA A 323 -47.10 9.79 14.74
C ALA A 323 -46.02 9.32 15.72
N PRO A 324 -45.66 8.02 15.73
CA PRO A 324 -44.51 7.55 16.49
C PRO A 324 -43.21 7.84 15.76
N SER A 325 -42.36 8.62 16.41
CA SER A 325 -40.97 8.87 16.08
C SER A 325 -40.14 7.59 16.16
N SER A 326 -39.43 7.32 15.10
CA SER A 326 -38.37 6.30 15.02
C SER A 326 -37.19 6.68 15.90
N PRO A 327 -36.64 5.75 16.73
CA PRO A 327 -35.45 6.01 17.50
C PRO A 327 -34.26 5.31 16.86
N PHE A 328 -33.46 6.03 16.10
CA PHE A 328 -32.06 5.72 15.90
C PHE A 328 -31.23 7.00 16.00
N CYS A 329 -30.99 7.41 17.24
CA CYS A 329 -29.94 8.35 17.58
C CYS A 329 -28.64 7.57 17.72
N PHE A 330 -27.68 7.85 16.86
CA PHE A 330 -26.28 7.50 17.09
C PHE A 330 -25.68 8.51 18.07
N GLU A 331 -25.35 8.08 19.27
CA GLU A 331 -24.47 8.83 20.16
C GLU A 331 -23.02 8.66 19.74
N PRO A 332 -22.23 9.74 19.64
CA PRO A 332 -20.78 9.63 19.48
C PRO A 332 -20.14 9.38 20.83
N ASN A 333 -19.62 8.17 21.06
CA ASN A 333 -18.80 7.85 22.21
C ASN A 333 -17.51 8.68 22.21
N ALA A 334 -17.37 9.50 23.23
CA ALA A 334 -16.19 10.25 23.59
C ALA A 334 -15.02 9.29 23.88
N ILE A 335 -13.94 9.44 23.14
CA ILE A 335 -12.68 8.73 23.35
C ILE A 335 -11.93 9.42 24.48
N ASN A 336 -11.76 8.72 25.59
CA ASN A 336 -10.94 9.11 26.72
C ASN A 336 -9.46 8.75 26.43
N PRO A 337 -8.51 9.69 26.47
CA PRO A 337 -7.12 9.38 26.24
C PRO A 337 -6.39 9.17 27.58
N ARG A 338 -6.22 7.95 28.04
CA ARG A 338 -5.14 7.52 28.96
C ARG A 338 -5.18 6.01 29.17
N GLY A 339 -4.12 5.33 28.72
CA GLY A 339 -3.89 3.92 28.98
C GLY A 339 -2.58 3.48 28.36
N SER A 340 -1.51 3.61 29.12
CA SER A 340 -0.20 2.98 28.88
C SER A 340 -0.33 1.46 28.93
N GLY A 341 0.14 0.75 27.91
CA GLY A 341 0.13 -0.71 27.89
C GLY A 341 1.00 -1.30 26.80
N GLY A 342 2.16 -1.76 27.19
CA GLY A 342 3.10 -2.75 26.72
C GLY A 342 2.95 -3.33 25.32
N LEU A 343 3.94 -3.06 24.50
CA LEU A 343 4.26 -3.83 23.29
C LEU A 343 4.74 -5.23 23.70
N VAL A 344 3.94 -6.25 23.46
CA VAL A 344 4.38 -7.64 23.46
C VAL A 344 4.90 -7.95 22.07
N THR A 345 6.23 -7.98 21.94
CA THR A 345 6.94 -8.52 20.78
C THR A 345 6.89 -10.04 20.82
N GLN A 346 6.08 -10.66 19.97
CA GLN A 346 6.21 -12.07 19.66
C GLN A 346 7.35 -12.26 18.64
N SER A 347 8.51 -12.63 19.12
CA SER A 347 9.61 -13.17 18.34
C SER A 347 9.24 -14.57 17.85
N LYS A 348 9.04 -14.75 16.54
CA LYS A 348 9.07 -16.07 15.91
C LYS A 348 10.52 -16.50 15.77
N GLN A 349 10.93 -17.45 16.59
CA GLN A 349 12.13 -18.25 16.38
C GLN A 349 11.94 -19.12 15.13
N TYR A 350 12.81 -18.93 14.14
CA TYR A 350 13.05 -19.94 13.11
C TYR A 350 14.41 -20.58 13.42
N SER A 351 14.36 -21.85 13.80
CA SER A 351 15.53 -22.74 13.81
C SER A 351 15.98 -23.03 12.39
N LEU A 352 17.28 -23.04 12.21
CA LEU A 352 18.17 -23.45 11.11
C LEU A 352 17.54 -24.10 9.86
#